data_9a6e95c21dbee063e4c3afed365a40fa
#
_entry.id   9a6e95c21dbee063e4c3afed365a40fa
#
_cell.length_a   1.000
_cell.length_b   1.000
_cell.length_c   1.000
_cell.angle_alpha   90.00
_cell.angle_beta   90.00
_cell.angle_gamma   90.00
#
_symmetry.space_group_name_H-M   'P 1'
#
loop_
_entity.id
_entity.type
_entity.pdbx_description
1 polymer ?
#
loop_
_entity_poly.entity_id
_entity_poly.type
_entity_poly.pdbx_seq_one_letter_code
_entity_poly.pdbx_strand_id
1 'polypeptide(L)'
;DLLKAFRRTIKDAPLPAPLSAKLDAMHQSFPSGTTPRCRSSANNEDLVGFTGAGLYDSYTHRADEGHIGTSIKQVWASLWDLRALNERDFYRIDHMTAAMGVLVHPNFDDELVNGVALTRNIYYPDFEGYFINAQIGENLVTNPDGAEIAEEVLVLQTINENSPYPYETIYVRRSSLVPDGGTVLSHIDLMTLVSLLQRIQGHFQQRYDRADDPSFAMDVEFKVDSNRQLTIKQARPWLR
;
A
#
# COMPACT_ATOMS: atom_id res chain seq x y z
N ASP A 1 4.24 25.36 16.06
CA ASP A 1 2.86 25.56 16.57
C ASP A 1 1.86 26.03 15.52
N LEU A 2 2.29 26.79 14.49
CA LEU A 2 1.40 27.26 13.42
C LEU A 2 0.77 26.11 12.64
N LEU A 3 1.54 25.08 12.26
CA LEU A 3 1.02 23.89 11.56
C LEU A 3 0.00 23.13 12.40
N LYS A 4 0.22 23.03 13.70
CA LYS A 4 -0.75 22.39 14.60
C LYS A 4 -2.08 23.15 14.62
N ALA A 5 -2.01 24.48 14.70
CA ALA A 5 -3.20 25.33 14.67
C ALA A 5 -3.93 25.20 13.31
N PHE A 6 -3.18 25.21 12.22
CA PHE A 6 -3.74 25.07 10.88
C PHE A 6 -4.45 23.73 10.69
N ARG A 7 -3.79 22.62 11.07
CA ARG A 7 -4.41 21.27 11.03
C ARG A 7 -5.66 21.19 11.89
N ARG A 8 -5.65 21.83 13.07
CA ARG A 8 -6.82 21.91 13.92
C ARG A 8 -7.96 22.65 13.24
N THR A 9 -7.69 23.77 12.59
CA THR A 9 -8.70 24.51 11.82
C THR A 9 -9.36 23.62 10.75
N ILE A 10 -8.58 22.80 10.04
CA ILE A 10 -9.14 21.84 9.04
C ILE A 10 -10.05 20.81 9.73
N LYS A 11 -9.60 20.25 10.85
CA LYS A 11 -10.36 19.22 11.59
C LYS A 11 -11.65 19.76 12.19
N ASP A 12 -11.63 21.00 12.66
CA ASP A 12 -12.78 21.64 13.34
C ASP A 12 -13.75 22.31 12.37
N ALA A 13 -13.33 22.59 11.12
CA ALA A 13 -14.17 23.23 10.12
C ALA A 13 -15.46 22.43 9.85
N PRO A 14 -16.63 23.08 9.76
CA PRO A 14 -17.86 22.43 9.39
C PRO A 14 -17.79 21.94 7.93
N LEU A 15 -18.36 20.78 7.65
CA LEU A 15 -18.55 20.33 6.28
C LEU A 15 -19.72 21.05 5.62
N PRO A 16 -19.60 21.44 4.34
CA PRO A 16 -20.74 21.93 3.59
C PRO A 16 -21.88 20.91 3.58
N ALA A 17 -23.13 21.34 3.80
CA ALA A 17 -24.26 20.44 3.91
C ALA A 17 -24.42 19.48 2.71
N PRO A 18 -24.20 19.90 1.42
CA PRO A 18 -24.27 18.99 0.29
C PRO A 18 -23.19 17.90 0.31
N LEU A 19 -21.99 18.20 0.84
CA LEU A 19 -20.92 17.22 0.99
C LEU A 19 -21.23 16.25 2.13
N SER A 20 -21.67 16.76 3.28
CA SER A 20 -22.08 15.92 4.42
C SER A 20 -23.12 14.90 4.00
N ALA A 21 -24.19 15.32 3.31
CA ALA A 21 -25.24 14.40 2.84
C ALA A 21 -24.72 13.32 1.86
N LYS A 22 -23.76 13.65 0.99
CA LYS A 22 -23.14 12.66 0.10
C LYS A 22 -22.26 11.66 0.87
N LEU A 23 -21.55 12.12 1.89
CA LEU A 23 -20.73 11.27 2.74
C LEU A 23 -21.62 10.33 3.59
N ASP A 24 -22.75 10.81 4.09
CA ASP A 24 -23.74 9.97 4.77
C ASP A 24 -24.28 8.88 3.84
N ALA A 25 -24.68 9.24 2.62
CA ALA A 25 -25.18 8.29 1.64
C ALA A 25 -24.12 7.23 1.26
N MET A 26 -22.85 7.67 1.10
CA MET A 26 -21.73 6.76 0.85
C MET A 26 -21.52 5.82 2.03
N HIS A 27 -21.47 6.34 3.26
CA HIS A 27 -21.25 5.52 4.47
C HIS A 27 -22.38 4.50 4.65
N GLN A 28 -23.64 4.90 4.41
CA GLN A 28 -24.79 4.00 4.48
C GLN A 28 -24.82 2.93 3.38
N SER A 29 -24.06 3.12 2.28
CA SER A 29 -23.95 2.11 1.22
C SER A 29 -23.09 0.92 1.57
N PHE A 30 -22.25 1.01 2.62
CA PHE A 30 -21.49 -0.14 3.12
C PHE A 30 -22.40 -1.12 3.86
N PRO A 31 -22.08 -2.43 3.84
CA PRO A 31 -22.78 -3.42 4.66
C PRO A 31 -22.78 -3.03 6.14
N SER A 32 -23.84 -3.38 6.85
CA SER A 32 -23.93 -3.11 8.30
C SER A 32 -22.77 -3.77 9.04
N GLY A 33 -22.15 -3.04 9.97
CA GLY A 33 -20.99 -3.49 10.73
C GLY A 33 -19.64 -3.32 10.02
N THR A 34 -19.64 -2.79 8.77
CA THR A 34 -18.39 -2.45 8.10
C THR A 34 -17.70 -1.28 8.79
N THR A 35 -16.42 -1.43 9.09
CA THR A 35 -15.54 -0.36 9.52
C THR A 35 -14.88 0.27 8.29
N PRO A 36 -15.16 1.54 7.95
CA PRO A 36 -14.53 2.16 6.78
C PRO A 36 -13.07 2.55 7.04
N ARG A 37 -12.21 2.40 6.04
CA ARG A 37 -10.86 2.94 5.99
C ARG A 37 -10.83 4.15 5.05
N CYS A 38 -10.35 5.28 5.56
CA CYS A 38 -10.11 6.51 4.79
C CYS A 38 -8.62 6.59 4.45
N ARG A 39 -8.26 6.32 3.19
CA ARG A 39 -6.86 6.38 2.72
C ARG A 39 -6.56 7.71 2.05
N SER A 40 -5.40 8.25 2.35
CA SER A 40 -4.83 9.39 1.63
C SER A 40 -4.60 9.05 0.14
N SER A 41 -4.81 10.04 -0.71
CA SER A 41 -4.55 9.99 -2.15
C SER A 41 -4.23 11.41 -2.61
N ALA A 42 -2.99 11.83 -2.38
CA ALA A 42 -2.55 13.17 -2.73
C ALA A 42 -2.16 13.26 -4.20
N ASN A 43 -2.40 14.41 -4.83
CA ASN A 43 -2.02 14.65 -6.23
C ASN A 43 -0.51 14.80 -6.45
N ASN A 44 0.28 14.80 -5.37
CA ASN A 44 1.73 14.91 -5.38
C ASN A 44 2.41 13.70 -4.71
N GLU A 45 1.74 12.55 -4.63
CA GLU A 45 2.26 11.36 -3.95
C GLU A 45 3.26 10.58 -4.82
N ASP A 46 3.04 10.53 -6.14
CA ASP A 46 3.85 9.76 -7.09
C ASP A 46 4.33 10.65 -8.26
N LEU A 47 5.16 11.63 -7.96
CA LEU A 47 5.78 12.50 -8.96
C LEU A 47 7.13 11.94 -9.42
N VAL A 48 7.55 12.30 -10.64
CA VAL A 48 8.89 11.95 -11.13
C VAL A 48 9.96 12.51 -10.18
N GLY A 49 10.75 11.61 -9.60
CA GLY A 49 11.79 11.96 -8.63
C GLY A 49 11.30 12.24 -7.20
N PHE A 50 10.00 12.11 -6.93
CA PHE A 50 9.44 12.24 -5.60
C PHE A 50 8.46 11.11 -5.31
N THR A 51 8.71 10.35 -4.25
CA THR A 51 7.76 9.36 -3.71
C THR A 51 7.20 9.85 -2.39
N GLY A 52 5.90 10.07 -2.35
CA GLY A 52 5.17 10.43 -1.13
C GLY A 52 4.71 9.23 -0.31
N ALA A 53 5.24 8.04 -0.57
CA ALA A 53 4.85 6.82 0.12
C ALA A 53 4.97 6.95 1.64
N GLY A 54 3.88 6.69 2.36
CA GLY A 54 3.83 6.80 3.81
C GLY A 54 4.00 8.22 4.35
N LEU A 55 3.86 9.23 3.49
CA LEU A 55 3.99 10.63 3.88
C LEU A 55 2.72 11.17 4.53
N TYR A 56 1.58 10.64 4.15
CA TYR A 56 0.26 11.09 4.60
C TYR A 56 -0.46 10.01 5.41
N ASP A 57 -1.29 10.44 6.36
CA ASP A 57 -2.00 9.54 7.23
C ASP A 57 -3.26 8.96 6.57
N SER A 58 -3.57 7.73 6.96
CA SER A 58 -4.85 7.06 6.68
C SER A 58 -5.53 6.68 7.99
N TYR A 59 -6.84 6.80 8.05
CA TYR A 59 -7.61 6.59 9.28
C TYR A 59 -8.69 5.52 9.10
N THR A 60 -8.81 4.63 10.08
CA THR A 60 -9.96 3.73 10.20
C THR A 60 -11.05 4.46 10.97
N HIS A 61 -12.22 4.62 10.35
CA HIS A 61 -13.36 5.28 10.98
C HIS A 61 -14.09 4.30 11.91
N ARG A 62 -14.15 4.62 13.19
CA ARG A 62 -14.81 3.79 14.20
C ARG A 62 -16.25 4.24 14.41
N ALA A 63 -17.10 3.31 14.88
CA ALA A 63 -18.52 3.58 15.10
C ALA A 63 -18.80 4.69 16.14
N ASP A 64 -17.87 4.91 17.08
CA ASP A 64 -17.99 5.93 18.13
C ASP A 64 -17.46 7.32 17.71
N GLU A 65 -16.90 7.45 16.51
CA GLU A 65 -16.35 8.72 16.00
C GLU A 65 -17.40 9.61 15.31
N GLY A 66 -18.64 9.17 15.25
CA GLY A 66 -19.77 9.93 14.71
C GLY A 66 -19.78 9.98 13.18
N HIS A 67 -19.82 11.17 12.59
CA HIS A 67 -19.90 11.33 11.13
C HIS A 67 -18.55 11.02 10.47
N ILE A 68 -18.54 10.22 9.38
CA ILE A 68 -17.32 9.79 8.67
C ILE A 68 -16.44 10.96 8.20
N GLY A 69 -17.03 12.12 8.01
CA GLY A 69 -16.31 13.36 7.71
C GLY A 69 -15.27 13.73 8.76
N THR A 70 -15.37 13.23 9.99
CA THR A 70 -14.34 13.42 11.03
C THR A 70 -13.03 12.78 10.60
N SER A 71 -13.06 11.50 10.20
CA SER A 71 -11.90 10.76 9.73
C SER A 71 -11.36 11.31 8.40
N ILE A 72 -12.24 11.71 7.49
CA ILE A 72 -11.84 12.35 6.22
C ILE A 72 -11.09 13.65 6.48
N LYS A 73 -11.55 14.51 7.39
CA LYS A 73 -10.86 15.74 7.76
C LYS A 73 -9.50 15.48 8.44
N GLN A 74 -9.33 14.36 9.13
CA GLN A 74 -8.03 13.96 9.65
C GLN A 74 -7.05 13.65 8.51
N VAL A 75 -7.50 12.91 7.48
CA VAL A 75 -6.70 12.66 6.28
C VAL A 75 -6.34 13.97 5.59
N TRP A 76 -7.28 14.88 5.36
CA TRP A 76 -6.97 16.19 4.78
C TRP A 76 -5.95 16.99 5.59
N ALA A 77 -6.05 16.94 6.93
CA ALA A 77 -5.12 17.63 7.80
C ALA A 77 -3.69 17.08 7.73
N SER A 78 -3.51 15.80 7.42
CA SER A 78 -2.18 15.17 7.28
C SER A 78 -1.36 15.77 6.14
N LEU A 79 -2.00 16.38 5.14
CA LEU A 79 -1.31 17.15 4.10
C LEU A 79 -0.39 18.22 4.67
N TRP A 80 -0.70 18.73 5.87
CA TRP A 80 0.00 19.79 6.58
C TRP A 80 0.79 19.29 7.79
N ASP A 81 1.17 18.01 7.81
CA ASP A 81 2.13 17.51 8.78
C ASP A 81 3.53 18.06 8.49
N LEU A 82 4.31 18.26 9.54
CA LEU A 82 5.65 18.84 9.41
C LEU A 82 6.53 18.06 8.45
N ARG A 83 6.47 16.71 8.51
CA ARG A 83 7.21 15.84 7.61
C ARG A 83 6.78 16.07 6.16
N ALA A 84 5.47 16.09 5.90
CA ALA A 84 4.92 16.30 4.58
C ALA A 84 5.27 17.68 4.01
N LEU A 85 5.28 18.71 4.87
CA LEU A 85 5.71 20.05 4.48
C LEU A 85 7.20 20.08 4.11
N ASN A 86 8.07 19.54 4.97
CA ASN A 86 9.51 19.51 4.75
C ASN A 86 9.90 18.74 3.48
N GLU A 87 9.24 17.60 3.22
CA GLU A 87 9.47 16.83 2.00
C GLU A 87 9.08 17.61 0.74
N ARG A 88 7.90 18.26 0.74
CA ARG A 88 7.52 19.13 -0.39
C ARG A 88 8.48 20.30 -0.59
N ASP A 89 8.95 20.90 0.51
CA ASP A 89 9.93 21.99 0.47
C ASP A 89 11.25 21.52 -0.15
N PHE A 90 11.75 20.37 0.30
CA PHE A 90 12.99 19.77 -0.20
C PHE A 90 12.92 19.50 -1.72
N TYR A 91 11.79 18.97 -2.19
CA TYR A 91 11.55 18.70 -3.60
C TYR A 91 10.99 19.90 -4.39
N ARG A 92 10.87 21.06 -3.76
CA ARG A 92 10.35 22.31 -4.35
C ARG A 92 8.95 22.17 -4.95
N ILE A 93 8.10 21.40 -4.29
CA ILE A 93 6.69 21.24 -4.66
C ILE A 93 5.91 22.38 -4.01
N ASP A 94 5.18 23.13 -4.82
CA ASP A 94 4.33 24.23 -4.32
C ASP A 94 3.24 23.68 -3.39
N HIS A 95 3.25 24.13 -2.15
CA HIS A 95 2.28 23.71 -1.13
C HIS A 95 0.85 24.06 -1.50
N MET A 96 0.65 25.15 -2.27
CA MET A 96 -0.69 25.62 -2.66
C MET A 96 -1.30 24.83 -3.79
N THR A 97 -0.51 24.04 -4.52
CA THR A 97 -0.98 23.12 -5.55
C THR A 97 -1.25 21.71 -5.01
N ALA A 98 -0.80 21.43 -3.79
CA ALA A 98 -1.03 20.14 -3.15
C ALA A 98 -2.51 19.98 -2.76
N ALA A 99 -3.11 18.88 -3.19
CA ALA A 99 -4.49 18.53 -2.90
C ALA A 99 -4.59 17.09 -2.39
N MET A 100 -5.50 16.86 -1.43
CA MET A 100 -5.73 15.56 -0.82
C MET A 100 -7.10 15.01 -1.21
N GLY A 101 -7.11 13.98 -2.06
CA GLY A 101 -8.24 13.08 -2.21
C GLY A 101 -8.29 12.05 -1.07
N VAL A 102 -9.45 11.44 -0.86
CA VAL A 102 -9.61 10.37 0.14
C VAL A 102 -10.34 9.21 -0.52
N LEU A 103 -9.68 8.06 -0.58
CA LEU A 103 -10.32 6.81 -0.96
C LEU A 103 -10.93 6.17 0.29
N VAL A 104 -12.25 5.92 0.24
CA VAL A 104 -12.95 5.24 1.34
C VAL A 104 -13.35 3.84 0.89
N HIS A 105 -12.93 2.85 1.68
CA HIS A 105 -13.22 1.43 1.40
C HIS A 105 -13.44 0.67 2.73
N PRO A 106 -14.01 -0.55 2.71
CA PRO A 106 -14.08 -1.40 3.89
C PRO A 106 -12.68 -1.63 4.48
N ASN A 107 -12.54 -1.50 5.80
CA ASN A 107 -11.30 -1.88 6.48
C ASN A 107 -11.10 -3.40 6.38
N PHE A 108 -9.87 -3.82 6.49
CA PHE A 108 -9.51 -5.23 6.49
C PHE A 108 -9.11 -5.61 7.92
N ASP A 109 -10.03 -6.23 8.65
CA ASP A 109 -9.86 -6.50 10.10
C ASP A 109 -9.36 -7.93 10.38
N ASP A 110 -9.13 -8.74 9.35
CA ASP A 110 -8.82 -10.17 9.42
C ASP A 110 -7.53 -10.55 8.67
N GLU A 111 -6.56 -9.65 8.63
CA GLU A 111 -5.30 -9.88 7.93
C GLU A 111 -4.45 -10.96 8.64
N LEU A 112 -4.28 -12.13 8.01
CA LEU A 112 -3.28 -13.12 8.43
C LEU A 112 -1.89 -12.73 8.00
N VAL A 113 -1.78 -12.14 6.81
CA VAL A 113 -0.53 -11.71 6.21
C VAL A 113 -0.73 -10.36 5.54
N ASN A 114 0.22 -9.49 5.74
CA ASN A 114 0.38 -8.23 5.07
C ASN A 114 1.72 -8.23 4.32
N GLY A 115 1.77 -7.65 3.12
CA GLY A 115 2.99 -7.70 2.32
C GLY A 115 3.10 -6.63 1.25
N VAL A 116 4.32 -6.48 0.77
CA VAL A 116 4.67 -5.69 -0.42
C VAL A 116 5.41 -6.56 -1.41
N ALA A 117 5.22 -6.32 -2.69
CA ALA A 117 5.89 -7.06 -3.74
C ALA A 117 6.30 -6.13 -4.89
N LEU A 118 7.47 -6.39 -5.47
CA LEU A 118 7.88 -5.78 -6.72
C LEU A 118 7.67 -6.78 -7.86
N THR A 119 7.16 -6.30 -8.97
CA THR A 119 6.96 -7.11 -10.17
C THR A 119 8.27 -7.45 -10.89
N ARG A 120 9.40 -7.20 -10.24
CA ARG A 120 10.75 -7.51 -10.70
C ARG A 120 11.65 -8.00 -9.58
N ASN A 121 12.61 -8.82 -9.96
CA ASN A 121 13.74 -9.17 -9.11
C ASN A 121 14.74 -8.00 -9.05
N ILE A 122 14.93 -7.43 -7.86
CA ILE A 122 15.82 -6.29 -7.64
C ILE A 122 17.25 -6.69 -7.28
N TYR A 123 17.48 -7.94 -6.88
CA TYR A 123 18.81 -8.45 -6.52
C TYR A 123 19.60 -8.93 -7.72
N TYR A 124 18.91 -9.60 -8.66
CA TYR A 124 19.54 -10.21 -9.84
C TYR A 124 18.75 -9.76 -11.07
N PRO A 125 18.98 -8.55 -11.59
CA PRO A 125 18.18 -7.97 -12.68
C PRO A 125 18.16 -8.80 -13.98
N ASP A 126 19.18 -9.64 -14.19
CA ASP A 126 19.29 -10.54 -15.34
C ASP A 126 18.36 -11.77 -15.26
N PHE A 127 17.76 -12.03 -14.10
CA PHE A 127 16.81 -13.13 -13.91
C PHE A 127 15.41 -12.57 -13.72
N GLU A 128 14.50 -12.98 -14.58
CA GLU A 128 13.09 -12.64 -14.43
C GLU A 128 12.53 -13.22 -13.13
N GLY A 129 11.74 -12.42 -12.43
CA GLY A 129 11.17 -12.85 -11.16
C GLY A 129 10.58 -11.71 -10.36
N TYR A 130 10.23 -12.02 -9.13
CA TYR A 130 9.50 -11.15 -8.21
C TYR A 130 10.23 -11.05 -6.88
N PHE A 131 10.21 -9.87 -6.31
CA PHE A 131 10.69 -9.60 -4.96
C PHE A 131 9.49 -9.40 -4.04
N ILE A 132 9.43 -10.14 -2.94
CA ILE A 132 8.27 -10.17 -2.04
C ILE A 132 8.76 -10.04 -0.61
N ASN A 133 8.17 -9.11 0.14
CA ASN A 133 8.29 -9.01 1.58
C ASN A 133 6.92 -9.24 2.21
N ALA A 134 6.86 -10.07 3.27
CA ALA A 134 5.63 -10.39 3.96
C ALA A 134 5.82 -10.51 5.48
N GLN A 135 4.79 -10.18 6.24
CA GLN A 135 4.77 -10.36 7.69
C GLN A 135 3.38 -10.81 8.16
N ILE A 136 3.33 -11.42 9.33
CA ILE A 136 2.09 -11.88 9.96
C ILE A 136 1.26 -10.67 10.42
N GLY A 137 -0.05 -10.74 10.17
CA GLY A 137 -1.03 -9.77 10.62
C GLY A 137 -0.80 -8.40 10.00
N GLU A 138 -1.02 -7.35 10.77
CA GLU A 138 -0.86 -5.95 10.36
C GLU A 138 0.56 -5.40 10.63
N ASN A 139 1.52 -6.26 11.01
CA ASN A 139 2.87 -5.82 11.34
C ASN A 139 3.58 -5.20 10.14
N LEU A 140 4.42 -4.20 10.42
CA LEU A 140 5.14 -3.48 9.38
C LEU A 140 6.08 -4.41 8.60
N VAL A 141 6.01 -4.33 7.30
CA VAL A 141 6.84 -5.12 6.37
C VAL A 141 8.11 -4.37 6.00
N THR A 142 7.96 -3.07 5.74
CA THR A 142 9.06 -2.14 5.47
C THR A 142 9.29 -1.25 6.67
N ASN A 143 10.52 -1.18 7.17
CA ASN A 143 10.88 -0.49 8.41
C ASN A 143 10.10 -0.99 9.64
N PRO A 144 10.20 -2.29 9.95
CA PRO A 144 9.51 -2.85 11.11
C PRO A 144 9.98 -2.18 12.41
N ASP A 145 9.09 -2.13 13.39
CA ASP A 145 9.42 -1.61 14.70
C ASP A 145 10.36 -2.57 15.45
N GLY A 146 11.45 -2.02 16.02
CA GLY A 146 12.36 -2.80 16.84
C GLY A 146 13.23 -3.79 16.07
N ALA A 147 13.33 -5.03 16.56
CA ALA A 147 14.18 -6.09 16.02
C ALA A 147 13.42 -7.10 15.13
N GLU A 148 12.20 -6.79 14.76
CA GLU A 148 11.40 -7.67 13.92
C GLU A 148 11.98 -7.75 12.50
N ILE A 149 11.94 -8.95 11.92
CA ILE A 149 12.40 -9.22 10.56
C ILE A 149 11.20 -9.75 9.77
N ALA A 150 10.87 -9.09 8.67
CA ALA A 150 9.87 -9.57 7.73
C ALA A 150 10.46 -10.70 6.87
N GLU A 151 9.60 -11.62 6.42
CA GLU A 151 9.99 -12.63 5.42
C GLU A 151 10.29 -11.95 4.10
N GLU A 152 11.42 -12.32 3.48
CA GLU A 152 11.87 -11.81 2.21
C GLU A 152 12.09 -12.97 1.24
N VAL A 153 11.38 -12.95 0.13
CA VAL A 153 11.31 -14.04 -0.85
C VAL A 153 11.58 -13.51 -2.24
N LEU A 154 12.43 -14.24 -2.97
CA LEU A 154 12.55 -14.13 -4.42
C LEU A 154 11.81 -15.30 -5.06
N VAL A 155 10.98 -15.00 -6.04
CA VAL A 155 10.35 -16.00 -6.90
C VAL A 155 10.90 -15.77 -8.30
N LEU A 156 11.81 -16.62 -8.73
CA LEU A 156 12.52 -16.51 -10.00
C LEU A 156 11.90 -17.40 -11.05
N GLN A 157 11.82 -16.94 -12.28
CA GLN A 157 11.44 -17.80 -13.40
C GLN A 157 12.51 -18.87 -13.61
N THR A 158 12.09 -20.13 -13.72
CA THR A 158 13.01 -21.25 -13.93
C THR A 158 13.60 -21.18 -15.33
N ILE A 159 14.93 -21.17 -15.42
CA ILE A 159 15.68 -21.20 -16.69
C ILE A 159 15.90 -22.64 -17.20
N ASN A 160 15.63 -23.64 -16.35
CA ASN A 160 15.76 -25.05 -16.71
C ASN A 160 14.50 -25.54 -17.42
N GLU A 161 14.55 -25.70 -18.73
CA GLU A 161 13.43 -26.18 -19.57
C GLU A 161 12.91 -27.57 -19.16
N ASN A 162 13.69 -28.36 -18.45
CA ASN A 162 13.28 -29.66 -17.94
C ASN A 162 12.69 -29.61 -16.52
N SER A 163 12.61 -28.45 -15.90
CA SER A 163 11.99 -28.31 -14.60
C SER A 163 10.47 -28.46 -14.72
N PRO A 164 9.83 -29.29 -13.89
CA PRO A 164 8.37 -29.36 -13.85
C PRO A 164 7.73 -28.11 -13.23
N TYR A 165 8.55 -27.23 -12.65
CA TYR A 165 8.10 -26.01 -11.97
C TYR A 165 8.54 -24.77 -12.75
N PRO A 166 7.62 -23.87 -13.10
CA PRO A 166 7.94 -22.64 -13.84
C PRO A 166 8.70 -21.60 -13.00
N TYR A 167 8.69 -21.77 -11.68
CA TYR A 167 9.33 -20.85 -10.74
C TYR A 167 10.13 -21.58 -9.67
N GLU A 168 11.23 -20.95 -9.27
CA GLU A 168 12.03 -21.30 -8.09
C GLU A 168 11.81 -20.26 -6.99
N THR A 169 11.68 -20.72 -5.74
CA THR A 169 11.47 -19.84 -4.58
C THR A 169 12.73 -19.84 -3.71
N ILE A 170 13.29 -18.66 -3.49
CA ILE A 170 14.46 -18.43 -2.64
C ILE A 170 14.04 -17.55 -1.46
N TYR A 171 14.13 -18.09 -0.26
CA TYR A 171 13.93 -17.32 0.96
C TYR A 171 15.23 -16.63 1.37
N VAL A 172 15.31 -15.34 1.13
CA VAL A 172 16.48 -14.51 1.50
C VAL A 172 16.53 -14.32 3.00
N ARG A 173 15.38 -14.09 3.62
CA ARG A 173 15.20 -13.99 5.08
C ARG A 173 13.88 -14.66 5.48
N ARG A 174 13.85 -15.21 6.69
CA ARG A 174 12.64 -15.73 7.32
C ARG A 174 12.09 -14.68 8.30
N SER A 175 10.77 -14.69 8.47
CA SER A 175 10.15 -13.84 9.49
C SER A 175 10.61 -14.26 10.89
N SER A 176 10.94 -13.25 11.72
CA SER A 176 11.22 -13.49 13.14
C SER A 176 9.97 -13.81 13.96
N LEU A 177 8.78 -13.60 13.38
CA LEU A 177 7.50 -13.87 14.06
C LEU A 177 6.94 -15.27 13.73
N VAL A 178 7.57 -16.01 12.81
CA VAL A 178 7.19 -17.39 12.49
C VAL A 178 8.18 -18.35 13.13
N PRO A 179 7.74 -19.21 14.07
CA PRO A 179 8.63 -20.16 14.73
C PRO A 179 9.10 -21.27 13.79
N ASP A 180 10.16 -21.98 14.19
CA ASP A 180 10.65 -23.21 13.60
C ASP A 180 11.01 -23.15 12.10
N GLY A 181 11.40 -21.96 11.61
CA GLY A 181 11.78 -21.78 10.21
C GLY A 181 10.61 -21.92 9.21
N GLY A 182 9.38 -21.82 9.70
CA GLY A 182 8.18 -21.78 8.88
C GLY A 182 8.16 -20.57 7.94
N THR A 183 7.13 -20.47 7.12
CA THR A 183 6.94 -19.38 6.15
C THR A 183 5.69 -18.55 6.48
N VAL A 184 5.74 -17.26 6.20
CA VAL A 184 4.59 -16.36 6.29
C VAL A 184 3.59 -16.68 5.18
N LEU A 185 4.09 -16.80 3.94
CA LEU A 185 3.30 -17.17 2.76
C LEU A 185 3.44 -18.67 2.48
N SER A 186 2.31 -19.33 2.24
CA SER A 186 2.32 -20.69 1.70
C SER A 186 2.73 -20.69 0.22
N HIS A 187 3.10 -21.85 -0.31
CA HIS A 187 3.40 -21.99 -1.74
C HIS A 187 2.21 -21.58 -2.62
N ILE A 188 0.98 -21.90 -2.20
CA ILE A 188 -0.25 -21.51 -2.91
C ILE A 188 -0.41 -19.99 -2.92
N ASP A 189 -0.15 -19.31 -1.80
CA ASP A 189 -0.22 -17.84 -1.74
C ASP A 189 0.81 -17.21 -2.66
N LEU A 190 2.05 -17.73 -2.67
CA LEU A 190 3.12 -17.24 -3.55
C LEU A 190 2.73 -17.38 -5.03
N MET A 191 2.24 -18.54 -5.46
CA MET A 191 1.86 -18.75 -6.86
C MET A 191 0.63 -17.92 -7.26
N THR A 192 -0.32 -17.72 -6.35
CA THR A 192 -1.46 -16.83 -6.54
C THR A 192 -0.99 -15.40 -6.70
N LEU A 193 -0.08 -14.94 -5.82
CA LEU A 193 0.49 -13.60 -5.89
C LEU A 193 1.24 -13.39 -7.20
N VAL A 194 2.09 -14.32 -7.61
CA VAL A 194 2.84 -14.26 -8.88
C VAL A 194 1.90 -14.07 -10.06
N SER A 195 0.80 -14.85 -10.12
CA SER A 195 -0.19 -14.72 -11.18
C SER A 195 -0.83 -13.31 -11.23
N LEU A 196 -1.09 -12.72 -10.07
CA LEU A 196 -1.62 -11.36 -9.98
C LEU A 196 -0.57 -10.32 -10.37
N LEU A 197 0.69 -10.48 -9.92
CA LEU A 197 1.80 -9.60 -10.27
C LEU A 197 2.07 -9.58 -11.78
N GLN A 198 2.01 -10.74 -12.45
CA GLN A 198 2.12 -10.82 -13.92
C GLN A 198 1.03 -10.00 -14.62
N ARG A 199 -0.21 -10.14 -14.17
CA ARG A 199 -1.35 -9.39 -14.75
C ARG A 199 -1.21 -7.88 -14.50
N ILE A 200 -0.78 -7.48 -13.30
CA ILE A 200 -0.52 -6.09 -12.94
C ILE A 200 0.59 -5.53 -13.84
N GLN A 201 1.72 -6.22 -13.92
CA GLN A 201 2.86 -5.79 -14.74
C GLN A 201 2.44 -5.59 -16.21
N GLY A 202 1.82 -6.58 -16.83
CA GLY A 202 1.39 -6.48 -18.23
C GLY A 202 0.37 -5.38 -18.48
N HIS A 203 -0.60 -5.18 -17.57
CA HIS A 203 -1.58 -4.11 -17.68
C HIS A 203 -0.92 -2.73 -17.61
N PHE A 204 -0.07 -2.51 -16.62
CA PHE A 204 0.53 -1.19 -16.40
C PHE A 204 1.66 -0.89 -17.38
N GLN A 205 2.40 -1.88 -17.87
CA GLN A 205 3.33 -1.70 -19.00
C GLN A 205 2.63 -1.10 -20.22
N GLN A 206 1.46 -1.62 -20.58
CA GLN A 206 0.66 -1.07 -21.68
C GLN A 206 0.10 0.32 -21.32
N ARG A 207 -0.42 0.50 -20.12
CA ARG A 207 -1.02 1.76 -19.68
C ARG A 207 -0.05 2.93 -19.64
N TYR A 208 1.22 2.67 -19.31
CA TYR A 208 2.30 3.67 -19.22
C TYR A 208 3.19 3.73 -20.47
N ASP A 209 2.85 3.00 -21.54
CA ASP A 209 3.66 2.89 -22.75
C ASP A 209 5.10 2.44 -22.45
N ARG A 210 5.23 1.39 -21.62
CA ARG A 210 6.49 0.81 -21.13
C ARG A 210 6.65 -0.66 -21.49
N ALA A 211 6.00 -1.13 -22.58
CA ALA A 211 6.04 -2.54 -22.99
C ALA A 211 7.46 -3.03 -23.25
N ASP A 212 8.31 -2.17 -23.85
CA ASP A 212 9.69 -2.48 -24.19
C ASP A 212 10.72 -2.01 -23.13
N ASP A 213 10.25 -1.54 -21.96
CA ASP A 213 11.13 -1.09 -20.88
C ASP A 213 11.39 -2.22 -19.87
N PRO A 214 12.53 -2.90 -19.96
CA PRO A 214 12.85 -3.98 -19.02
C PRO A 214 13.10 -3.47 -17.58
N SER A 215 13.22 -2.16 -17.38
CA SER A 215 13.39 -1.56 -16.05
C SER A 215 12.07 -1.22 -15.36
N PHE A 216 10.95 -1.20 -16.10
CA PHE A 216 9.65 -0.89 -15.53
C PHE A 216 9.22 -1.96 -14.52
N ALA A 217 8.83 -1.53 -13.35
CA ALA A 217 8.29 -2.39 -12.29
C ALA A 217 7.14 -1.71 -11.56
N MET A 218 6.29 -2.51 -10.94
CA MET A 218 5.23 -2.05 -10.05
C MET A 218 5.56 -2.42 -8.60
N ASP A 219 5.31 -1.50 -7.69
CA ASP A 219 5.26 -1.70 -6.24
C ASP A 219 3.81 -2.02 -5.87
N VAL A 220 3.60 -3.17 -5.22
CA VAL A 220 2.27 -3.74 -4.98
C VAL A 220 2.11 -4.04 -3.51
N GLU A 221 1.09 -3.47 -2.87
CA GLU A 221 0.67 -3.86 -1.52
C GLU A 221 -0.41 -4.95 -1.62
N PHE A 222 -0.26 -5.99 -0.82
CA PHE A 222 -1.23 -7.09 -0.75
C PHE A 222 -1.49 -7.54 0.68
N LYS A 223 -2.54 -8.33 0.85
CA LYS A 223 -2.85 -9.05 2.08
C LYS A 223 -3.36 -10.45 1.79
N VAL A 224 -3.29 -11.30 2.80
CA VAL A 224 -4.01 -12.58 2.86
C VAL A 224 -4.90 -12.58 4.09
N ASP A 225 -6.18 -12.84 3.93
CA ASP A 225 -7.16 -12.86 5.00
C ASP A 225 -7.23 -14.22 5.74
N SER A 226 -8.08 -14.30 6.77
CA SER A 226 -8.30 -15.51 7.57
C SER A 226 -8.80 -16.71 6.75
N ASN A 227 -9.40 -16.48 5.58
CA ASN A 227 -9.84 -17.52 4.65
C ASN A 227 -8.77 -17.87 3.60
N ARG A 228 -7.54 -17.36 3.77
CA ARG A 228 -6.43 -17.49 2.80
C ARG A 228 -6.74 -16.85 1.43
N GLN A 229 -7.65 -15.88 1.39
CA GLN A 229 -7.92 -15.11 0.18
C GLN A 229 -6.92 -13.96 0.05
N LEU A 230 -6.18 -13.95 -1.07
CA LEU A 230 -5.23 -12.90 -1.38
C LEU A 230 -5.95 -11.72 -2.07
N THR A 231 -5.70 -10.52 -1.56
CA THR A 231 -6.26 -9.26 -2.09
C THR A 231 -5.14 -8.27 -2.35
N ILE A 232 -5.14 -7.66 -3.53
CA ILE A 232 -4.27 -6.52 -3.85
C ILE A 232 -4.89 -5.25 -3.25
N LYS A 233 -4.11 -4.54 -2.43
CA LYS A 233 -4.55 -3.30 -1.75
C LYS A 233 -4.20 -2.06 -2.58
N GLN A 234 -3.05 -2.07 -3.25
CA GLN A 234 -2.54 -0.96 -4.05
C GLN A 234 -1.51 -1.47 -5.06
N ALA A 235 -1.42 -0.80 -6.21
CA ALA A 235 -0.33 -0.97 -7.17
C ALA A 235 0.06 0.40 -7.72
N ARG A 236 1.35 0.69 -7.76
CA ARG A 236 1.91 1.94 -8.31
C ARG A 236 3.23 1.67 -9.03
N PRO A 237 3.66 2.55 -9.96
CA PRO A 237 4.99 2.44 -10.54
C PRO A 237 6.07 2.48 -9.45
N TRP A 238 7.03 1.56 -9.54
CA TRP A 238 8.20 1.58 -8.69
C TRP A 238 9.21 2.59 -9.22
N LEU A 239 9.43 3.64 -8.44
CA LEU A 239 10.39 4.70 -8.75
C LEU A 239 11.72 4.38 -8.05
N ARG A 240 12.81 4.41 -8.85
CA ARG A 240 14.18 4.29 -8.35
C ARG A 240 14.73 5.64 -7.93
#